data_908dfcdfc33e63ad30ae1eeaf1a60d24
#
_entry.id   908dfcdfc33e63ad30ae1eeaf1a60d24
#
_cell.length_a   1.000
_cell.length_b   1.000
_cell.length_c   1.000
_cell.angle_alpha   90.00
_cell.angle_beta   90.00
_cell.angle_gamma   90.00
#
_symmetry.space_group_name_H-M   'P 1'
#
loop_
_entity.id
_entity.type
_entity.pdbx_description
1 polymer ?
#
loop_
_entity_poly.entity_id
_entity_poly.type
_entity_poly.pdbx_seq_one_letter_code
_entity_poly.pdbx_strand_id
1 'polypeptide(L)'
;PITREQNLHIITHAHTDHARESQISESLGNSGAEVVMTEATRELMGYTNLNLRTSHRYKSLGYDAPRVFENAGNVEVEFLDANHMLGSTQVKVVDPNLEYSIGYSGDIGRNIEKPIDVDILVLDATYATFEDKRRYTKEDAFDALAQKMLESINKGDGINIVAHSGLLQSTLHNLGIRKNIFGFEIWDKFPEVLAGGQTKSHAGKIKHFCNVYKEFMYKQPDVLNLKDDKDDTWSLEVNNSRFAIFS
;
A
#
# COMPACT_ATOMS: atom_id res chain seq x y z
N PRO A 1 -17.70 14.06 -2.95
CA PRO A 1 -18.30 14.06 -4.29
C PRO A 1 -17.40 14.81 -5.25
N ILE A 2 -16.95 14.13 -6.30
CA ILE A 2 -16.13 14.74 -7.35
C ILE A 2 -17.09 15.58 -8.18
N THR A 3 -16.88 16.89 -8.19
CA THR A 3 -17.68 17.81 -9.03
C THR A 3 -17.10 17.88 -10.45
N ARG A 4 -17.92 18.22 -11.44
CA ARG A 4 -17.51 18.27 -12.86
C ARG A 4 -16.50 19.38 -13.19
N GLU A 5 -16.13 20.21 -12.23
CA GLU A 5 -15.27 21.39 -12.39
C GLU A 5 -13.84 21.19 -11.87
N GLN A 6 -13.50 19.99 -11.38
CA GLN A 6 -12.17 19.74 -10.83
C GLN A 6 -11.18 19.43 -11.96
N ASN A 7 -10.05 20.11 -11.95
CA ASN A 7 -8.99 19.96 -12.94
C ASN A 7 -7.85 19.06 -12.48
N LEU A 8 -7.76 18.78 -11.17
CA LEU A 8 -6.72 17.98 -10.55
C LEU A 8 -7.31 17.09 -9.48
N HIS A 9 -6.98 15.81 -9.53
CA HIS A 9 -7.28 14.82 -8.50
C HIS A 9 -5.97 14.28 -7.92
N ILE A 10 -5.89 14.23 -6.61
CA ILE A 10 -4.72 13.70 -5.91
C ILE A 10 -5.13 12.41 -5.21
N ILE A 11 -4.38 11.33 -5.45
CA ILE A 11 -4.57 10.04 -4.79
C ILE A 11 -3.41 9.81 -3.86
N THR A 12 -3.70 9.74 -2.57
CA THR A 12 -2.68 9.61 -1.54
C THR A 12 -2.09 8.20 -1.44
N HIS A 13 -2.89 7.15 -1.67
CA HIS A 13 -2.44 5.75 -1.65
C HIS A 13 -3.46 4.80 -2.27
N ALA A 14 -3.10 3.52 -2.42
CA ALA A 14 -3.84 2.55 -3.22
C ALA A 14 -4.94 1.78 -2.46
N HIS A 15 -5.37 2.19 -1.26
CA HIS A 15 -6.54 1.60 -0.61
C HIS A 15 -7.83 2.00 -1.34
N THR A 16 -8.80 1.10 -1.38
CA THR A 16 -10.00 1.24 -2.22
C THR A 16 -10.94 2.36 -1.77
N ASP A 17 -10.91 2.76 -0.53
CA ASP A 17 -11.66 3.89 0.02
C ASP A 17 -11.04 5.26 -0.35
N HIS A 18 -9.75 5.29 -0.67
CA HIS A 18 -9.02 6.48 -1.12
C HIS A 18 -8.85 6.54 -2.64
N ALA A 19 -8.95 5.40 -3.33
CA ALA A 19 -8.67 5.27 -4.76
C ALA A 19 -9.80 4.53 -5.50
N ARG A 20 -11.02 5.06 -5.46
CA ARG A 20 -12.19 4.46 -6.12
C ARG A 20 -12.12 4.68 -7.64
N GLU A 21 -11.81 3.61 -8.36
CA GLU A 21 -11.62 3.62 -9.82
C GLU A 21 -12.82 4.16 -10.61
N SER A 22 -14.04 3.83 -10.20
CA SER A 22 -15.24 4.31 -10.87
C SER A 22 -15.35 5.83 -10.84
N GLN A 23 -15.02 6.45 -9.70
CA GLN A 23 -15.07 7.91 -9.54
C GLN A 23 -13.95 8.60 -10.32
N ILE A 24 -12.75 7.99 -10.33
CA ILE A 24 -11.61 8.49 -11.10
C ILE A 24 -11.90 8.43 -12.59
N SER A 25 -12.42 7.32 -13.09
CA SER A 25 -12.76 7.13 -14.50
C SER A 25 -13.86 8.10 -14.96
N GLU A 26 -14.88 8.34 -14.14
CA GLU A 26 -15.94 9.30 -14.42
C GLU A 26 -15.40 10.73 -14.51
N SER A 27 -14.55 11.11 -13.58
CA SER A 27 -13.90 12.43 -13.58
C SER A 27 -13.04 12.64 -14.82
N LEU A 28 -12.21 11.68 -15.18
CA LEU A 28 -11.36 11.75 -16.37
C LEU A 28 -12.17 11.81 -17.67
N GLY A 29 -13.33 11.17 -17.72
CA GLY A 29 -14.21 11.17 -18.90
C GLY A 29 -14.81 12.54 -19.18
N ASN A 30 -15.11 13.33 -18.15
CA ASN A 30 -15.97 14.49 -18.23
C ASN A 30 -15.26 15.86 -18.18
N SER A 31 -14.07 15.96 -17.61
CA SER A 31 -13.49 17.26 -17.27
C SER A 31 -12.12 17.56 -17.89
N GLY A 32 -11.47 16.58 -18.50
CA GLY A 32 -10.06 16.78 -18.89
C GLY A 32 -9.09 16.86 -17.70
N ALA A 33 -9.55 16.53 -16.50
CA ALA A 33 -8.76 16.56 -15.28
C ALA A 33 -7.51 15.67 -15.37
N GLU A 34 -6.45 16.06 -14.67
CA GLU A 34 -5.30 15.20 -14.40
C GLU A 34 -5.46 14.49 -13.05
N VAL A 35 -4.90 13.30 -12.96
CA VAL A 35 -4.82 12.53 -11.70
C VAL A 35 -3.34 12.38 -11.35
N VAL A 36 -2.96 12.78 -10.15
CA VAL A 36 -1.58 12.69 -9.67
C VAL A 36 -1.49 11.76 -8.48
N MET A 37 -0.48 10.92 -8.48
CA MET A 37 -0.17 9.96 -7.42
C MET A 37 1.31 9.58 -7.49
N THR A 38 1.82 8.83 -6.52
CA THR A 38 3.16 8.25 -6.65
C THR A 38 3.16 7.13 -7.69
N GLU A 39 4.34 6.83 -8.27
CA GLU A 39 4.47 5.71 -9.21
C GLU A 39 4.08 4.38 -8.56
N ALA A 40 4.50 4.16 -7.31
CA ALA A 40 4.14 2.96 -6.58
C ALA A 40 2.62 2.81 -6.38
N THR A 41 1.92 3.89 -6.02
CA THR A 41 0.45 3.90 -5.94
C THR A 41 -0.18 3.56 -7.27
N ARG A 42 0.33 4.13 -8.37
CA ARG A 42 -0.14 3.86 -9.73
C ARG A 42 0.03 2.39 -10.10
N GLU A 43 1.19 1.81 -9.84
CA GLU A 43 1.46 0.40 -10.12
C GLU A 43 0.56 -0.53 -9.28
N LEU A 44 0.36 -0.24 -7.99
CA LEU A 44 -0.54 -1.00 -7.12
C LEU A 44 -1.99 -0.97 -7.63
N MET A 45 -2.48 0.20 -8.05
CA MET A 45 -3.81 0.35 -8.61
C MET A 45 -3.97 -0.30 -9.99
N GLY A 46 -2.90 -0.45 -10.74
CA GLY A 46 -2.87 -0.99 -12.10
C GLY A 46 -3.35 -2.45 -12.22
N TYR A 47 -3.58 -3.15 -11.11
CA TYR A 47 -4.15 -4.50 -11.13
C TYR A 47 -5.57 -4.56 -11.70
N THR A 48 -6.39 -3.60 -11.34
CA THR A 48 -7.81 -3.57 -11.71
C THR A 48 -8.09 -2.71 -12.95
N ASN A 49 -7.17 -1.79 -13.30
CA ASN A 49 -7.39 -0.85 -14.40
C ASN A 49 -6.14 -0.62 -15.26
N LEU A 50 -6.03 -1.40 -16.35
CA LEU A 50 -4.95 -1.24 -17.33
C LEU A 50 -4.89 0.17 -17.95
N ASN A 51 -6.02 0.92 -18.00
CA ASN A 51 -6.05 2.28 -18.51
C ASN A 51 -5.27 3.26 -17.63
N LEU A 52 -5.10 2.95 -16.34
CA LEU A 52 -4.27 3.75 -15.44
C LEU A 52 -2.82 3.82 -15.92
N ARG A 53 -2.30 2.72 -16.49
CA ARG A 53 -0.91 2.64 -16.97
C ARG A 53 -0.67 3.40 -18.27
N THR A 54 -1.68 3.52 -19.11
CA THR A 54 -1.53 4.01 -20.50
C THR A 54 -2.03 5.43 -20.71
N SER A 55 -2.91 5.95 -19.85
CA SER A 55 -3.47 7.28 -20.03
C SER A 55 -2.47 8.37 -19.62
N HIS A 56 -2.24 9.31 -20.55
CA HIS A 56 -1.41 10.49 -20.34
C HIS A 56 -1.93 11.46 -19.25
N ARG A 57 -3.17 11.28 -18.79
CA ARG A 57 -3.81 12.10 -17.74
C ARG A 57 -3.36 11.68 -16.33
N TYR A 58 -2.79 10.48 -16.18
CA TYR A 58 -2.20 10.04 -14.93
C TYR A 58 -0.75 10.50 -14.87
N LYS A 59 -0.44 11.28 -13.86
CA LYS A 59 0.90 11.80 -13.61
C LYS A 59 1.48 11.17 -12.36
N SER A 60 2.70 10.69 -12.46
CA SER A 60 3.46 10.26 -11.29
C SER A 60 4.25 11.43 -10.74
N LEU A 61 4.27 11.57 -9.41
CA LEU A 61 5.06 12.53 -8.67
C LEU A 61 5.91 11.79 -7.63
N GLY A 62 7.20 12.09 -7.58
CA GLY A 62 8.09 11.58 -6.56
C GLY A 62 7.95 12.33 -5.24
N TYR A 63 8.48 11.78 -4.17
CA TYR A 63 8.58 12.50 -2.90
C TYR A 63 9.60 13.64 -2.99
N ASP A 64 9.37 14.70 -2.22
CA ASP A 64 10.25 15.89 -2.12
C ASP A 64 10.54 16.55 -3.48
N ALA A 65 9.62 16.40 -4.44
CA ALA A 65 9.75 16.94 -5.81
C ALA A 65 8.48 17.73 -6.17
N PRO A 66 8.36 18.99 -5.74
CA PRO A 66 7.20 19.82 -6.02
C PRO A 66 7.00 20.03 -7.52
N ARG A 67 5.74 20.05 -7.95
CA ARG A 67 5.35 20.25 -9.34
C ARG A 67 4.17 21.20 -9.46
N VAL A 68 4.26 22.12 -10.43
CA VAL A 68 3.19 23.04 -10.79
C VAL A 68 2.24 22.38 -11.80
N PHE A 69 0.94 22.52 -11.57
CA PHE A 69 -0.13 22.06 -12.44
C PHE A 69 -0.86 23.26 -13.04
N GLU A 70 -0.51 23.59 -14.29
CA GLU A 70 -1.04 24.76 -15.02
C GLU A 70 -2.54 24.65 -15.25
N ASN A 71 -3.05 23.46 -15.58
CA ASN A 71 -4.47 23.18 -15.80
C ASN A 71 -5.33 23.32 -14.52
N ALA A 72 -4.69 23.34 -13.34
CA ALA A 72 -5.32 23.59 -12.04
C ALA A 72 -5.06 25.00 -11.50
N GLY A 73 -4.76 25.97 -12.36
CA GLY A 73 -4.53 27.36 -11.95
C GLY A 73 -3.12 27.63 -11.42
N ASN A 74 -2.12 26.89 -11.88
CA ASN A 74 -0.72 26.95 -11.43
C ASN A 74 -0.52 26.51 -9.98
N VAL A 75 -1.39 25.65 -9.49
CA VAL A 75 -1.22 25.06 -8.14
C VAL A 75 0.03 24.18 -8.11
N GLU A 76 0.87 24.40 -7.10
CA GLU A 76 2.01 23.54 -6.82
C GLU A 76 1.61 22.43 -5.85
N VAL A 77 2.01 21.19 -6.15
CA VAL A 77 1.80 20.01 -5.32
C VAL A 77 3.14 19.37 -4.98
N GLU A 78 3.36 19.09 -3.71
CA GLU A 78 4.48 18.33 -3.19
C GLU A 78 4.00 17.11 -2.43
N PHE A 79 4.64 15.96 -2.66
CA PHE A 79 4.41 14.73 -1.91
C PHE A 79 5.53 14.47 -0.91
N LEU A 80 5.15 14.09 0.30
CA LEU A 80 6.05 13.58 1.32
C LEU A 80 5.58 12.19 1.73
N ASP A 81 6.50 11.31 2.14
CA ASP A 81 6.13 9.95 2.56
C ASP A 81 5.20 9.99 3.80
N ALA A 82 4.07 9.33 3.71
CA ALA A 82 3.13 9.15 4.82
C ALA A 82 3.43 7.89 5.64
N ASN A 83 4.38 7.05 5.21
CA ASN A 83 4.79 5.79 5.86
C ASN A 83 3.63 4.85 6.25
N HIS A 84 2.50 4.92 5.51
CA HIS A 84 1.33 4.08 5.74
C HIS A 84 1.43 2.77 4.97
N MET A 85 1.62 2.85 3.66
CA MET A 85 1.91 1.73 2.76
C MET A 85 2.85 2.21 1.64
N LEU A 86 3.34 1.28 0.82
CA LEU A 86 4.15 1.62 -0.35
C LEU A 86 3.42 2.65 -1.22
N GLY A 87 4.08 3.76 -1.50
CA GLY A 87 3.55 4.85 -2.31
C GLY A 87 2.61 5.82 -1.60
N SER A 88 2.31 5.60 -0.31
CA SER A 88 1.45 6.53 0.44
C SER A 88 2.09 7.89 0.63
N THR A 89 1.28 8.96 0.57
CA THR A 89 1.80 10.32 0.61
C THR A 89 0.99 11.25 1.51
N GLN A 90 1.70 12.12 2.22
CA GLN A 90 1.21 13.41 2.68
C GLN A 90 1.24 14.36 1.46
N VAL A 91 0.30 15.28 1.38
CA VAL A 91 0.15 16.19 0.24
C VAL A 91 0.23 17.63 0.70
N LYS A 92 1.17 18.39 0.18
CA LYS A 92 1.22 19.85 0.32
C LYS A 92 0.74 20.50 -0.97
N VAL A 93 -0.13 21.47 -0.83
CA VAL A 93 -0.70 22.26 -1.93
C VAL A 93 -0.43 23.72 -1.66
N VAL A 94 0.16 24.39 -2.66
CA VAL A 94 0.35 25.84 -2.66
C VAL A 94 -0.38 26.42 -3.86
N ASP A 95 -1.40 27.22 -3.61
CA ASP A 95 -2.11 27.96 -4.64
C ASP A 95 -1.51 29.38 -4.71
N PRO A 96 -1.03 29.85 -5.88
CA PRO A 96 -0.41 31.16 -6.00
C PRO A 96 -1.36 32.33 -5.71
N ASN A 97 -2.68 32.07 -5.68
CA ASN A 97 -3.70 33.07 -5.33
C ASN A 97 -4.03 33.13 -3.84
N LEU A 98 -3.47 32.23 -3.03
CA LEU A 98 -3.67 32.15 -1.60
C LEU A 98 -2.39 32.57 -0.85
N GLU A 99 -2.57 33.22 0.30
CA GLU A 99 -1.43 33.60 1.18
C GLU A 99 -0.99 32.46 2.12
N TYR A 100 -1.57 31.27 1.97
CA TYR A 100 -1.33 30.14 2.84
C TYR A 100 -1.24 28.82 2.04
N SER A 101 -0.49 27.88 2.60
CA SER A 101 -0.37 26.51 2.11
C SER A 101 -1.35 25.58 2.83
N ILE A 102 -1.83 24.57 2.12
CA ILE A 102 -2.76 23.57 2.64
C ILE A 102 -2.09 22.20 2.58
N GLY A 103 -2.21 21.44 3.67
CA GLY A 103 -1.75 20.08 3.77
C GLY A 103 -2.88 19.09 4.01
N TYR A 104 -2.73 17.90 3.43
CA TYR A 104 -3.52 16.73 3.75
C TYR A 104 -2.60 15.58 4.08
N SER A 105 -2.73 15.03 5.28
CA SER A 105 -1.83 13.97 5.73
C SER A 105 -2.00 12.65 4.98
N GLY A 106 -3.14 12.43 4.34
CA GLY A 106 -3.57 11.07 3.98
C GLY A 106 -3.67 10.21 5.23
N ASP A 107 -3.71 8.89 5.05
CA ASP A 107 -3.55 7.95 6.16
C ASP A 107 -2.08 7.91 6.57
N ILE A 108 -1.82 8.13 7.86
CA ILE A 108 -0.46 8.25 8.38
C ILE A 108 -0.02 6.93 9.01
N GLY A 109 1.15 6.47 8.59
CA GLY A 109 1.87 5.40 9.27
C GLY A 109 2.60 5.93 10.52
N ARG A 110 3.33 5.04 11.16
CA ARG A 110 4.20 5.41 12.29
C ARG A 110 5.56 5.87 11.79
N ASN A 111 6.21 6.73 12.60
CA ASN A 111 7.57 7.20 12.34
C ASN A 111 7.68 7.93 11.00
N ILE A 112 6.86 8.97 10.81
CA ILE A 112 7.02 9.89 9.69
C ILE A 112 8.36 10.59 9.87
N GLU A 113 9.26 10.41 8.90
CA GLU A 113 10.59 11.03 8.94
C GLU A 113 10.52 12.54 8.69
N LYS A 114 9.63 12.94 7.77
CA LYS A 114 9.43 14.34 7.38
C LYS A 114 7.95 14.70 7.48
N PRO A 115 7.50 15.27 8.62
CA PRO A 115 6.13 15.76 8.72
C PRO A 115 5.93 16.95 7.78
N ILE A 116 4.70 17.03 7.23
CA ILE A 116 4.31 18.14 6.36
C ILE A 116 4.30 19.46 7.14
N ASP A 117 4.90 20.51 6.57
CA ASP A 117 4.95 21.86 7.11
C ASP A 117 4.07 22.78 6.24
N VAL A 118 2.93 23.20 6.78
CA VAL A 118 1.88 23.98 6.10
C VAL A 118 1.13 24.86 7.09
N ASP A 119 0.47 25.89 6.55
CA ASP A 119 -0.34 26.83 7.36
C ASP A 119 -1.67 26.21 7.82
N ILE A 120 -2.27 25.38 6.97
CA ILE A 120 -3.53 24.67 7.26
C ILE A 120 -3.34 23.17 7.00
N LEU A 121 -3.54 22.34 8.03
CA LEU A 121 -3.40 20.88 7.92
C LEU A 121 -4.72 20.17 8.18
N VAL A 122 -5.12 19.34 7.22
CA VAL A 122 -6.15 18.31 7.40
C VAL A 122 -5.45 17.01 7.78
N LEU A 123 -5.64 16.59 9.02
CA LEU A 123 -4.89 15.50 9.65
C LEU A 123 -5.75 14.25 9.84
N ASP A 124 -5.21 13.08 9.49
CA ASP A 124 -5.74 11.80 9.97
C ASP A 124 -5.55 11.68 11.47
N ALA A 125 -6.65 11.57 12.20
CA ALA A 125 -6.68 11.50 13.65
C ALA A 125 -7.22 10.15 14.15
N THR A 126 -7.18 9.09 13.34
CA THR A 126 -7.75 7.78 13.65
C THR A 126 -7.22 7.20 14.97
N TYR A 127 -5.97 7.46 15.30
CA TYR A 127 -5.30 6.99 16.53
C TYR A 127 -4.86 8.13 17.47
N ALA A 128 -5.60 9.23 17.49
CA ALA A 128 -5.24 10.43 18.25
C ALA A 128 -5.64 10.40 19.74
N THR A 129 -6.04 9.27 20.31
CA THR A 129 -6.45 9.18 21.71
C THR A 129 -5.28 8.84 22.64
N PHE A 130 -5.38 9.22 23.92
CA PHE A 130 -4.38 8.86 24.92
C PHE A 130 -4.29 7.35 25.18
N GLU A 131 -5.35 6.61 24.90
CA GLU A 131 -5.44 5.16 25.07
C GLU A 131 -4.65 4.40 24.01
N ASP A 132 -4.37 5.04 22.87
CA ASP A 132 -3.61 4.43 21.74
C ASP A 132 -2.09 4.41 21.96
N LYS A 133 -1.60 4.82 23.13
CA LYS A 133 -0.17 4.70 23.49
C LYS A 133 0.24 3.25 23.58
N ARG A 134 0.87 2.76 22.52
CA ARG A 134 1.45 1.41 22.53
C ARG A 134 2.78 1.40 23.28
N ARG A 135 3.00 0.32 24.06
CA ARG A 135 4.21 0.13 24.87
C ARG A 135 5.34 -0.57 24.10
N TYR A 136 5.14 -0.89 22.81
CA TYR A 136 6.09 -1.60 21.97
C TYR A 136 6.22 -0.90 20.61
N THR A 137 7.37 -1.05 19.99
CA THR A 137 7.65 -0.52 18.66
C THR A 137 7.09 -1.47 17.58
N LYS A 138 7.06 -0.99 16.32
CA LYS A 138 6.74 -1.83 15.16
C LYS A 138 7.78 -2.95 15.02
N GLU A 139 9.04 -2.65 15.29
CA GLU A 139 10.13 -3.63 15.24
C GLU A 139 9.95 -4.73 16.28
N ASP A 140 9.63 -4.38 17.54
CA ASP A 140 9.35 -5.36 18.60
C ASP A 140 8.20 -6.32 18.18
N ALA A 141 7.17 -5.79 17.54
CA ALA A 141 6.05 -6.60 17.07
C ALA A 141 6.46 -7.58 15.97
N PHE A 142 7.28 -7.15 15.00
CA PHE A 142 7.78 -8.04 13.95
C PHE A 142 8.81 -9.03 14.47
N ASP A 143 9.62 -8.68 15.44
CA ASP A 143 10.55 -9.58 16.09
C ASP A 143 9.80 -10.70 16.84
N ALA A 144 8.76 -10.33 17.59
CA ALA A 144 7.89 -11.29 18.26
C ALA A 144 7.17 -12.22 17.28
N LEU A 145 6.67 -11.66 16.15
CA LEU A 145 6.05 -12.46 15.08
C LEU A 145 7.05 -13.45 14.48
N ALA A 146 8.27 -13.00 14.16
CA ALA A 146 9.31 -13.86 13.61
C ALA A 146 9.72 -14.98 14.56
N GLN A 147 9.85 -14.70 15.85
CA GLN A 147 10.12 -15.72 16.88
C GLN A 147 8.99 -16.75 16.95
N LYS A 148 7.73 -16.29 16.93
CA LYS A 148 6.57 -17.19 16.96
C LYS A 148 6.50 -18.09 15.72
N MET A 149 6.81 -17.52 14.55
CA MET A 149 6.90 -18.30 13.31
C MET A 149 8.01 -19.33 13.37
N LEU A 150 9.19 -18.98 13.91
CA LEU A 150 10.30 -19.94 14.06
C LEU A 150 9.89 -21.11 14.96
N GLU A 151 9.17 -20.86 16.06
CA GLU A 151 8.60 -21.92 16.90
C GLU A 151 7.69 -22.88 16.11
N SER A 152 6.79 -22.34 15.27
CA SER A 152 5.88 -23.13 14.44
C SER A 152 6.64 -23.92 13.37
N ILE A 153 7.62 -23.29 12.72
CA ILE A 153 8.49 -23.95 11.73
C ILE A 153 9.24 -25.15 12.37
N ASN A 154 9.76 -24.99 13.58
CA ASN A 154 10.49 -26.05 14.27
C ASN A 154 9.60 -27.21 14.72
N LYS A 155 8.29 -26.94 14.93
CA LYS A 155 7.28 -27.98 15.21
C LYS A 155 6.77 -28.67 13.93
N GLY A 156 7.05 -28.11 12.76
CA GLY A 156 6.50 -28.58 11.49
C GLY A 156 5.07 -28.13 11.22
N ASP A 157 4.61 -27.10 11.97
CA ASP A 157 3.27 -26.53 11.79
C ASP A 157 3.21 -25.70 10.49
N GLY A 158 2.01 -25.62 9.90
CA GLY A 158 1.74 -24.67 8.81
C GLY A 158 1.63 -23.23 9.31
N ILE A 159 1.94 -22.28 8.44
CA ILE A 159 1.88 -20.85 8.73
C ILE A 159 0.82 -20.19 7.87
N ASN A 160 -0.11 -19.47 8.51
CA ASN A 160 -1.12 -18.66 7.85
C ASN A 160 -1.01 -17.22 8.32
N ILE A 161 -0.78 -16.28 7.41
CA ILE A 161 -0.80 -14.84 7.70
C ILE A 161 -2.04 -14.23 7.06
N VAL A 162 -2.84 -13.56 7.89
CA VAL A 162 -4.03 -12.81 7.47
C VAL A 162 -3.83 -11.34 7.81
N ALA A 163 -3.85 -10.47 6.80
CA ALA A 163 -3.71 -9.03 7.01
C ALA A 163 -4.26 -8.25 5.81
N HIS A 164 -4.64 -7.00 6.02
CA HIS A 164 -5.03 -6.11 4.92
C HIS A 164 -3.88 -5.91 3.91
N SER A 165 -4.24 -5.66 2.67
CA SER A 165 -3.29 -5.26 1.62
C SER A 165 -2.45 -4.06 2.08
N GLY A 166 -1.16 -4.06 1.75
CA GLY A 166 -0.19 -3.10 2.28
C GLY A 166 0.46 -3.60 3.57
N LEU A 167 -0.31 -3.87 4.63
CA LEU A 167 0.22 -4.46 5.86
C LEU A 167 0.74 -5.88 5.62
N LEU A 168 0.06 -6.69 4.81
CA LEU A 168 0.50 -8.03 4.45
C LEU A 168 1.88 -7.99 3.78
N GLN A 169 2.07 -7.16 2.76
CA GLN A 169 3.33 -7.02 2.03
C GLN A 169 4.44 -6.45 2.92
N SER A 170 4.11 -5.47 3.76
CA SER A 170 5.05 -4.94 4.76
C SER A 170 5.46 -6.03 5.77
N THR A 171 4.54 -6.89 6.17
CA THR A 171 4.82 -8.03 7.06
C THR A 171 5.78 -9.02 6.39
N LEU A 172 5.50 -9.41 5.16
CA LEU A 172 6.38 -10.33 4.41
C LEU A 172 7.79 -9.75 4.26
N HIS A 173 7.92 -8.46 3.92
CA HIS A 173 9.22 -7.78 3.88
C HIS A 173 9.94 -7.85 5.22
N ASN A 174 9.24 -7.46 6.29
CA ASN A 174 9.83 -7.45 7.63
C ASN A 174 10.25 -8.84 8.12
N LEU A 175 9.55 -9.89 7.75
CA LEU A 175 9.98 -11.26 7.99
C LEU A 175 11.21 -11.60 7.15
N GLY A 176 11.26 -11.20 5.89
CA GLY A 176 12.36 -11.46 4.97
C GLY A 176 13.70 -10.85 5.38
N ILE A 177 13.71 -9.75 6.14
CA ILE A 177 14.94 -9.11 6.63
C ILE A 177 15.41 -9.63 8.01
N ARG A 178 14.64 -10.51 8.66
CA ARG A 178 14.92 -11.00 10.04
C ARG A 178 15.72 -12.30 10.09
N LYS A 179 16.71 -12.41 9.22
CA LYS A 179 17.63 -13.56 9.18
C LYS A 179 18.28 -13.85 10.54
N ASN A 180 18.58 -12.83 11.31
CA ASN A 180 19.17 -12.94 12.63
C ASN A 180 18.26 -13.69 13.63
N ILE A 181 16.94 -13.61 13.50
CA ILE A 181 15.97 -14.31 14.34
C ILE A 181 15.77 -15.74 13.85
N PHE A 182 15.59 -15.91 12.53
CA PHE A 182 15.37 -17.23 11.95
C PHE A 182 16.62 -18.11 11.90
N GLY A 183 17.82 -17.53 11.84
CA GLY A 183 19.07 -18.22 11.58
C GLY A 183 19.28 -18.62 10.11
N PHE A 184 18.33 -18.26 9.21
CA PHE A 184 18.36 -18.53 7.77
C PHE A 184 17.54 -17.46 7.04
N GLU A 185 17.70 -17.37 5.72
CA GLU A 185 16.81 -16.54 4.87
C GLU A 185 15.45 -17.24 4.75
N ILE A 186 14.39 -16.63 5.27
CA ILE A 186 13.09 -17.29 5.36
C ILE A 186 12.51 -17.62 3.97
N TRP A 187 12.76 -16.76 2.98
CA TRP A 187 12.28 -16.97 1.62
C TRP A 187 13.10 -18.00 0.84
N ASP A 188 14.30 -18.38 1.29
CA ASP A 188 15.02 -19.54 0.76
C ASP A 188 14.38 -20.84 1.26
N LYS A 189 13.85 -20.84 2.48
CA LYS A 189 13.13 -21.99 3.05
C LYS A 189 11.70 -22.11 2.54
N PHE A 190 11.05 -20.98 2.29
CA PHE A 190 9.70 -20.88 1.73
C PHE A 190 9.74 -20.00 0.48
N PRO A 191 10.33 -20.51 -0.64
CA PRO A 191 10.47 -19.70 -1.86
C PRO A 191 9.12 -19.33 -2.46
N GLU A 192 8.12 -20.16 -2.22
CA GLU A 192 6.76 -19.97 -2.69
C GLU A 192 5.78 -19.93 -1.51
N VAL A 193 4.87 -18.97 -1.54
CA VAL A 193 3.73 -18.89 -0.61
C VAL A 193 2.43 -18.89 -1.38
N LEU A 194 1.40 -19.53 -0.83
CA LEU A 194 0.09 -19.58 -1.45
C LEU A 194 -0.73 -18.35 -1.07
N ALA A 195 -1.24 -17.62 -2.05
CA ALA A 195 -2.20 -16.57 -1.83
C ALA A 195 -3.62 -17.11 -1.90
N GLY A 196 -4.36 -16.92 -0.83
CA GLY A 196 -5.78 -17.23 -0.73
C GLY A 196 -6.62 -15.97 -0.54
N GLY A 197 -7.91 -16.06 -0.85
CA GLY A 197 -8.88 -14.98 -0.66
C GLY A 197 -10.27 -15.49 -0.96
N GLN A 198 -11.30 -14.67 -0.69
CA GLN A 198 -12.70 -15.05 -0.96
C GLN A 198 -12.99 -15.29 -2.45
N THR A 199 -12.12 -14.76 -3.34
CA THR A 199 -12.25 -14.92 -4.80
C THR A 199 -10.86 -15.01 -5.44
N LYS A 200 -10.80 -15.52 -6.69
CA LYS A 200 -9.59 -15.46 -7.54
C LYS A 200 -9.00 -14.06 -7.67
N SER A 201 -9.89 -13.07 -7.75
CA SER A 201 -9.50 -11.67 -7.86
C SER A 201 -8.74 -11.20 -6.63
N HIS A 202 -9.13 -11.62 -5.42
CA HIS A 202 -8.42 -11.28 -4.19
C HIS A 202 -7.01 -11.91 -4.16
N ALA A 203 -6.89 -13.20 -4.47
CA ALA A 203 -5.59 -13.86 -4.55
C ALA A 203 -4.68 -13.22 -5.62
N GLY A 204 -5.25 -12.88 -6.78
CA GLY A 204 -4.55 -12.16 -7.84
C GLY A 204 -4.07 -10.77 -7.40
N LYS A 205 -4.88 -10.04 -6.65
CA LYS A 205 -4.50 -8.73 -6.08
C LYS A 205 -3.34 -8.86 -5.09
N ILE A 206 -3.38 -9.87 -4.20
CA ILE A 206 -2.28 -10.14 -3.26
C ILE A 206 -0.98 -10.37 -4.01
N LYS A 207 -1.01 -11.26 -5.02
CA LYS A 207 0.15 -11.57 -5.87
C LYS A 207 0.68 -10.32 -6.57
N HIS A 208 -0.20 -9.52 -7.17
CA HIS A 208 0.18 -8.28 -7.84
C HIS A 208 0.87 -7.31 -6.87
N PHE A 209 0.29 -7.09 -5.69
CA PHE A 209 0.87 -6.22 -4.68
C PHE A 209 2.25 -6.71 -4.23
N CYS A 210 2.43 -8.01 -3.99
CA CYS A 210 3.74 -8.56 -3.64
C CYS A 210 4.77 -8.32 -4.77
N ASN A 211 4.37 -8.47 -6.04
CA ASN A 211 5.26 -8.21 -7.17
C ASN A 211 5.66 -6.73 -7.24
N VAL A 212 4.70 -5.80 -7.08
CA VAL A 212 5.01 -4.36 -7.05
C VAL A 212 5.95 -4.04 -5.89
N TYR A 213 5.70 -4.54 -4.68
CA TYR A 213 6.62 -4.33 -3.56
C TYR A 213 8.03 -4.86 -3.85
N LYS A 214 8.14 -6.00 -4.54
CA LYS A 214 9.42 -6.58 -4.95
C LYS A 214 10.17 -5.68 -5.93
N GLU A 215 9.48 -5.04 -6.88
CA GLU A 215 10.05 -4.07 -7.82
C GLU A 215 10.61 -2.83 -7.11
N PHE A 216 10.03 -2.42 -5.99
CA PHE A 216 10.52 -1.32 -5.14
C PHE A 216 11.49 -1.79 -4.05
N MET A 217 12.21 -2.89 -4.28
CA MET A 217 13.29 -3.42 -3.42
C MET A 217 12.85 -3.98 -2.06
N TYR A 218 11.57 -4.26 -1.88
CA TYR A 218 11.08 -4.97 -0.70
C TYR A 218 11.35 -6.48 -0.82
N LYS A 219 11.80 -7.12 0.26
CA LYS A 219 11.94 -8.58 0.29
C LYS A 219 10.55 -9.24 0.31
N GLN A 220 10.23 -9.94 -0.75
CA GLN A 220 8.97 -10.66 -0.91
C GLN A 220 9.24 -12.09 -1.39
N PRO A 221 8.46 -13.09 -0.95
CA PRO A 221 8.49 -14.43 -1.54
C PRO A 221 7.85 -14.42 -2.92
N ASP A 222 8.01 -15.50 -3.67
CA ASP A 222 7.19 -15.74 -4.85
C ASP A 222 5.78 -16.17 -4.42
N VAL A 223 4.76 -15.51 -4.99
CA VAL A 223 3.37 -15.72 -4.60
C VAL A 223 2.65 -16.50 -5.69
N LEU A 224 2.13 -17.66 -5.33
CA LEU A 224 1.29 -18.49 -6.17
C LEU A 224 -0.18 -18.29 -5.79
N ASN A 225 -1.06 -18.22 -6.79
CA ASN A 225 -2.49 -18.28 -6.53
C ASN A 225 -2.87 -19.73 -6.23
N LEU A 226 -3.72 -19.94 -5.23
CA LEU A 226 -4.40 -21.21 -5.06
C LEU A 226 -5.16 -21.54 -6.36
N LYS A 227 -4.96 -22.74 -6.89
CA LYS A 227 -5.69 -23.20 -8.07
C LYS A 227 -7.18 -23.27 -7.72
N ASP A 228 -7.99 -22.87 -8.70
CA ASP A 228 -9.43 -22.97 -8.65
C ASP A 228 -9.84 -24.42 -8.92
N ASP A 229 -9.87 -25.24 -7.95
CA ASP A 229 -10.72 -26.41 -8.03
C ASP A 229 -12.10 -26.03 -7.52
N LYS A 230 -13.13 -26.40 -8.28
CA LYS A 230 -14.55 -26.12 -8.01
C LYS A 230 -15.08 -26.79 -6.73
N ASP A 231 -14.20 -27.48 -6.04
CA ASP A 231 -14.50 -28.12 -4.77
C ASP A 231 -13.90 -27.29 -3.64
N ASP A 232 -14.65 -27.13 -2.56
CA ASP A 232 -14.32 -26.42 -1.31
C ASP A 232 -13.06 -26.93 -0.58
N THR A 233 -12.06 -27.39 -1.32
CA THR A 233 -10.85 -28.06 -0.83
C THR A 233 -9.67 -27.15 -0.55
N TRP A 234 -9.89 -25.84 -0.47
CA TRP A 234 -8.79 -24.99 -0.03
C TRP A 234 -8.20 -25.36 1.35
N SER A 235 -8.96 -26.07 2.19
CA SER A 235 -8.43 -26.63 3.44
C SER A 235 -7.38 -27.72 3.23
N LEU A 236 -7.37 -28.45 2.13
CA LEU A 236 -6.44 -29.55 1.87
C LEU A 236 -5.12 -29.09 1.27
N GLU A 237 -5.14 -28.12 0.35
CA GLU A 237 -3.89 -27.57 -0.21
C GLU A 237 -3.17 -26.67 0.81
N VAL A 238 -3.90 -25.92 1.63
CA VAL A 238 -3.34 -25.17 2.76
C VAL A 238 -2.70 -26.10 3.80
N ASN A 239 -3.26 -27.29 4.02
CA ASN A 239 -2.67 -28.29 4.93
C ASN A 239 -1.40 -28.94 4.38
N ASN A 240 -1.21 -28.94 3.06
CA ASN A 240 0.00 -29.43 2.40
C ASN A 240 1.01 -28.30 2.12
N SER A 241 0.58 -27.04 2.04
CA SER A 241 1.45 -25.91 1.95
C SER A 241 1.92 -25.48 3.33
N ARG A 242 3.21 -25.38 3.49
CA ARG A 242 3.78 -24.93 4.77
C ARG A 242 3.58 -23.43 5.03
N PHE A 243 3.13 -22.65 4.03
CA PHE A 243 2.97 -21.20 4.16
C PHE A 243 1.85 -20.68 3.24
N ALA A 244 0.86 -20.00 3.82
CA ALA A 244 -0.21 -19.33 3.08
C ALA A 244 -0.46 -17.91 3.61
N ILE A 245 -0.94 -17.02 2.72
CA ILE A 245 -1.23 -15.62 2.99
C ILE A 245 -2.64 -15.25 2.49
N PHE A 246 -3.33 -14.43 3.25
CA PHE A 246 -4.72 -14.03 2.98
C PHE A 246 -4.91 -12.52 3.22
N SER A 247 -5.82 -11.90 2.44
CA SER A 247 -6.23 -10.50 2.62
C SER A 247 -7.73 -10.34 2.49
#